data_4d4c04c9e463101100848f002d31aede
#
_entry.id   4d4c04c9e463101100848f002d31aede
#
_cell.length_a   1.000
_cell.length_b   1.000
_cell.length_c   1.000
_cell.angle_alpha   90.00
_cell.angle_beta   90.00
_cell.angle_gamma   90.00
#
_symmetry.space_group_name_H-M   'P 1'
#
loop_
_entity.id
_entity.type
_entity.pdbx_description
1 polymer ?
#
loop_
_entity_poly.entity_id
_entity_poly.type
_entity_poly.pdbx_seq_one_letter_code
_entity_poly.pdbx_strand_id
1 'polypeptide(L)'
;MFSYAMAKEKGLYVGIYTGAVGDEDYAQCLSSMTEFERAVRGLPDGLVAILVTDPGVEAVPPAWRKRMASFNDNVQASRFLLSIVTPSSLIRGILTAINWLSPARPGHQRKAHETFAEACAWIEKIHGRPQPQLAELYHAARSKLTLSQTG
;
A
#
# COMPACT_ATOMS: atom_id res chain seq x y z
N MET A 1 15.02 0.65 2.84
CA MET A 1 14.79 1.21 1.48
C MET A 1 13.33 1.07 1.09
N PHE A 2 12.84 2.00 0.33
CA PHE A 2 11.49 2.00 -0.22
C PHE A 2 11.54 2.17 -1.74
N SER A 3 10.64 1.47 -2.42
CA SER A 3 10.45 1.60 -3.87
C SER A 3 8.96 1.48 -4.19
N TYR A 4 8.54 2.02 -5.30
CA TYR A 4 7.16 1.93 -5.73
C TYR A 4 7.02 1.94 -7.26
N ALA A 5 5.88 1.48 -7.73
CA ALA A 5 5.43 1.62 -9.10
C ALA A 5 3.93 1.88 -9.11
N MET A 6 3.46 2.66 -10.07
CA MET A 6 2.04 2.99 -10.19
C MET A 6 1.57 2.98 -11.63
N ALA A 7 0.30 2.64 -11.82
CA ALA A 7 -0.42 2.76 -13.07
C ALA A 7 -1.58 3.73 -12.85
N LYS A 8 -1.34 5.02 -13.10
CA LYS A 8 -2.31 6.11 -12.82
C LYS A 8 -3.61 5.92 -13.58
N GLU A 9 -3.54 5.47 -14.83
CA GLU A 9 -4.71 5.21 -15.69
C GLU A 9 -5.59 4.06 -15.18
N LYS A 10 -5.04 3.18 -14.36
CA LYS A 10 -5.76 2.04 -13.73
C LYS A 10 -6.08 2.25 -12.26
N GLY A 11 -5.54 3.31 -11.65
CA GLY A 11 -5.72 3.54 -10.22
C GLY A 11 -4.99 2.53 -9.34
N LEU A 12 -3.84 1.99 -9.78
CA LEU A 12 -3.09 0.94 -9.09
C LEU A 12 -1.73 1.45 -8.61
N TYR A 13 -1.37 1.12 -7.38
CA TYR A 13 -0.10 1.47 -6.74
C TYR A 13 0.44 0.29 -5.96
N VAL A 14 1.72 0.01 -6.10
CA VAL A 14 2.44 -0.98 -5.29
C VAL A 14 3.70 -0.34 -4.73
N GLY A 15 3.86 -0.37 -3.40
CA GLY A 15 5.06 0.07 -2.70
C GLY A 15 5.68 -1.06 -1.91
N ILE A 16 7.01 -1.06 -1.78
CA ILE A 16 7.76 -2.12 -1.09
C ILE A 16 8.78 -1.51 -0.15
N TYR A 17 8.71 -1.89 1.11
CA TYR A 17 9.73 -1.62 2.12
C TYR A 17 10.63 -2.84 2.28
N THR A 18 11.95 -2.63 2.29
CA THR A 18 12.93 -3.69 2.50
C THR A 18 14.14 -3.19 3.28
N GLY A 19 14.78 -4.07 4.04
CA GLY A 19 15.96 -3.75 4.82
C GLY A 19 15.72 -2.69 5.89
N ALA A 20 16.73 -1.86 6.14
CA ALA A 20 16.57 -0.73 7.05
C ALA A 20 15.72 0.36 6.38
N VAL A 21 14.67 0.79 7.09
CA VAL A 21 13.72 1.81 6.63
C VAL A 21 13.86 3.05 7.50
N GLY A 22 14.10 4.20 6.87
CA GLY A 22 14.26 5.47 7.55
C GLY A 22 13.21 6.50 7.18
N ASP A 23 13.35 7.70 7.74
CA ASP A 23 12.40 8.80 7.52
C ASP A 23 12.25 9.17 6.04
N GLU A 24 13.32 9.10 5.26
CA GLU A 24 13.28 9.38 3.82
C GLU A 24 12.38 8.40 3.07
N ASP A 25 12.40 7.12 3.48
CA ASP A 25 11.57 6.09 2.87
C ASP A 25 10.07 6.34 3.14
N TYR A 26 9.73 6.67 4.38
CA TYR A 26 8.35 7.01 4.74
C TYR A 26 7.88 8.29 4.06
N ALA A 27 8.75 9.29 3.97
CA ALA A 27 8.45 10.54 3.26
C ALA A 27 8.20 10.29 1.77
N GLN A 28 9.00 9.45 1.13
CA GLN A 28 8.83 9.06 -0.26
C GLN A 28 7.51 8.31 -0.48
N CYS A 29 7.17 7.41 0.42
CA CYS A 29 5.89 6.70 0.37
C CYS A 29 4.72 7.68 0.40
N LEU A 30 4.66 8.56 1.39
CA LEU A 30 3.58 9.54 1.53
C LEU A 30 3.52 10.52 0.35
N SER A 31 4.66 11.00 -0.12
CA SER A 31 4.74 11.92 -1.26
C SER A 31 4.20 11.26 -2.53
N SER A 32 4.64 10.05 -2.84
CA SER A 32 4.18 9.31 -4.02
C SER A 32 2.71 8.91 -3.93
N MET A 33 2.24 8.51 -2.76
CA MET A 33 0.83 8.20 -2.54
C MET A 33 -0.06 9.45 -2.68
N THR A 34 0.41 10.59 -2.22
CA THR A 34 -0.31 11.86 -2.36
C THR A 34 -0.42 12.27 -3.83
N GLU A 35 0.66 12.16 -4.59
CA GLU A 35 0.65 12.41 -6.03
C GLU A 35 -0.31 11.47 -6.75
N PHE A 36 -0.24 10.18 -6.43
CA PHE A 36 -1.09 9.15 -7.00
C PHE A 36 -2.58 9.42 -6.70
N GLU A 37 -2.91 9.71 -5.46
CA GLU A 37 -4.29 10.00 -5.04
C GLU A 37 -4.87 11.18 -5.83
N ARG A 38 -4.11 12.25 -6.01
CA ARG A 38 -4.55 13.40 -6.81
C ARG A 38 -4.81 13.04 -8.27
N ALA A 39 -3.97 12.18 -8.85
CA ALA A 39 -4.07 11.77 -10.25
C ALA A 39 -5.29 10.88 -10.53
N VAL A 40 -5.77 10.11 -9.53
CA VAL A 40 -6.80 9.07 -9.75
C VAL A 40 -8.16 9.37 -9.13
N ARG A 41 -8.35 10.55 -8.55
CA ARG A 41 -9.61 10.93 -7.86
C ARG A 41 -10.87 10.71 -8.68
N GLY A 42 -10.80 10.94 -9.99
CA GLY A 42 -11.95 10.84 -10.89
C GLY A 42 -12.17 9.45 -11.49
N LEU A 43 -11.36 8.45 -11.14
CA LEU A 43 -11.53 7.11 -11.70
C LEU A 43 -12.72 6.38 -11.03
N PRO A 44 -13.54 5.63 -11.82
CA PRO A 44 -14.73 4.96 -11.29
C PRO A 44 -14.43 3.94 -10.19
N ASP A 45 -13.33 3.17 -10.32
CA ASP A 45 -12.90 2.20 -9.32
C ASP A 45 -12.04 2.79 -8.22
N GLY A 46 -11.72 4.09 -8.32
CA GLY A 46 -10.95 4.81 -7.34
C GLY A 46 -9.50 4.36 -7.27
N LEU A 47 -9.02 4.16 -6.07
CA LEU A 47 -7.63 4.00 -5.70
C LEU A 47 -7.41 2.61 -5.11
N VAL A 48 -6.42 1.88 -5.62
CA VAL A 48 -5.95 0.61 -5.06
C VAL A 48 -4.47 0.75 -4.73
N ALA A 49 -4.10 0.50 -3.48
CA ALA A 49 -2.72 0.51 -3.05
C ALA A 49 -2.38 -0.76 -2.29
N ILE A 50 -1.23 -1.36 -2.62
CA ILE A 50 -0.64 -2.46 -1.86
C ILE A 50 0.72 -1.99 -1.35
N LEU A 51 0.90 -2.00 -0.03
CA LEU A 51 2.17 -1.73 0.61
C LEU A 51 2.74 -3.04 1.16
N VAL A 52 3.87 -3.45 0.62
CA VAL A 52 4.55 -4.70 1.00
C VAL A 52 5.69 -4.38 1.95
N THR A 53 5.79 -5.10 3.05
CA THR A 53 6.94 -5.06 3.95
C THR A 53 7.64 -6.41 3.94
N ASP A 54 8.92 -6.41 3.63
CA ASP A 54 9.74 -7.63 3.63
C ASP A 54 10.02 -8.11 5.06
N PRO A 55 10.37 -9.40 5.22
CA PRO A 55 10.81 -9.91 6.52
C PRO A 55 11.97 -9.08 7.09
N GLY A 56 11.92 -8.80 8.40
CA GLY A 56 12.93 -8.01 9.10
C GLY A 56 12.72 -6.50 9.06
N VAL A 57 11.78 -5.99 8.28
CA VAL A 57 11.39 -4.58 8.36
C VAL A 57 10.65 -4.32 9.67
N GLU A 58 11.12 -3.34 10.44
CA GLU A 58 10.52 -2.98 11.71
C GLU A 58 9.16 -2.29 11.53
N ALA A 59 8.37 -2.32 12.60
CA ALA A 59 7.09 -1.63 12.61
C ALA A 59 7.27 -0.12 12.37
N VAL A 60 6.33 0.48 11.66
CA VAL A 60 6.34 1.92 11.37
C VAL A 60 6.35 2.72 12.67
N PRO A 61 7.25 3.71 12.84
CA PRO A 61 7.29 4.55 14.03
C PRO A 61 5.97 5.32 14.25
N PRO A 62 5.60 5.62 15.52
CA PRO A 62 4.33 6.27 15.84
C PRO A 62 4.05 7.57 15.10
N ALA A 63 5.07 8.43 14.91
CA ALA A 63 4.92 9.68 14.19
C ALA A 63 4.53 9.47 12.73
N TRP A 64 5.12 8.47 12.07
CA TRP A 64 4.79 8.13 10.69
C TRP A 64 3.45 7.41 10.59
N ARG A 65 3.10 6.55 11.54
CA ARG A 65 1.76 5.93 11.61
C ARG A 65 0.66 6.99 11.65
N LYS A 66 0.88 8.05 12.43
CA LYS A 66 -0.07 9.17 12.54
C LYS A 66 -0.24 9.90 11.20
N ARG A 67 0.87 10.17 10.49
CA ARG A 67 0.84 10.81 9.17
C ARG A 67 0.16 9.94 8.13
N MET A 68 0.42 8.64 8.13
CA MET A 68 -0.23 7.68 7.23
C MET A 68 -1.72 7.58 7.49
N ALA A 69 -2.14 7.57 8.75
CA ALA A 69 -3.55 7.59 9.13
C ALA A 69 -4.23 8.88 8.63
N SER A 70 -3.57 10.03 8.79
CA SER A 70 -4.06 11.32 8.28
C SER A 70 -4.21 11.30 6.75
N PHE A 71 -3.25 10.72 6.04
CA PHE A 71 -3.38 10.53 4.59
C PHE A 71 -4.64 9.72 4.24
N ASN A 72 -4.83 8.57 4.90
CA ASN A 72 -6.00 7.71 4.66
C ASN A 72 -7.32 8.44 4.92
N ASP A 73 -7.38 9.24 5.98
CA ASP A 73 -8.57 10.02 6.33
C ASP A 73 -8.87 11.15 5.33
N ASN A 74 -7.87 11.62 4.61
CA ASN A 74 -7.98 12.73 3.65
C ASN A 74 -8.08 12.28 2.18
N VAL A 75 -8.13 10.99 1.90
CA VAL A 75 -8.33 10.48 0.53
C VAL A 75 -9.70 10.94 0.02
N GLN A 76 -9.71 11.62 -1.13
CA GLN A 76 -10.93 12.16 -1.74
C GLN A 76 -11.64 11.16 -2.65
N ALA A 77 -10.95 10.14 -3.15
CA ALA A 77 -11.56 9.10 -3.96
C ALA A 77 -12.70 8.43 -3.20
N SER A 78 -13.84 8.20 -3.85
CA SER A 78 -15.00 7.55 -3.25
C SER A 78 -14.76 6.09 -2.94
N ARG A 79 -13.85 5.44 -3.67
CA ARG A 79 -13.44 4.03 -3.48
C ARG A 79 -11.95 3.97 -3.24
N PHE A 80 -11.56 3.27 -2.19
CA PHE A 80 -10.16 3.12 -1.80
C PHE A 80 -9.95 1.75 -1.15
N LEU A 81 -9.10 0.94 -1.77
CA LEU A 81 -8.67 -0.35 -1.22
C LEU A 81 -7.19 -0.25 -0.86
N LEU A 82 -6.86 -0.46 0.40
CA LEU A 82 -5.49 -0.50 0.90
C LEU A 82 -5.19 -1.86 1.49
N SER A 83 -4.20 -2.56 0.94
CA SER A 83 -3.66 -3.79 1.52
C SER A 83 -2.27 -3.53 2.07
N ILE A 84 -2.04 -3.98 3.30
CA ILE A 84 -0.72 -4.03 3.91
C ILE A 84 -0.28 -5.50 3.92
N VAL A 85 0.77 -5.80 3.17
CA VAL A 85 1.33 -7.15 3.10
C VAL A 85 2.53 -7.24 4.04
N THR A 86 2.45 -8.12 5.03
CA THR A 86 3.52 -8.33 6.01
C THR A 86 3.54 -9.79 6.46
N PRO A 87 4.73 -10.41 6.58
CA PRO A 87 4.84 -11.77 7.13
C PRO A 87 4.61 -11.82 8.65
N SER A 88 4.64 -10.67 9.35
CA SER A 88 4.47 -10.60 10.80
C SER A 88 3.02 -10.77 11.21
N SER A 89 2.69 -11.89 11.89
CA SER A 89 1.36 -12.13 12.45
C SER A 89 0.98 -11.09 13.51
N LEU A 90 1.95 -10.60 14.28
CA LEU A 90 1.72 -9.55 15.28
C LEU A 90 1.29 -8.25 14.62
N ILE A 91 1.99 -7.82 13.57
CA ILE A 91 1.64 -6.59 12.85
C ILE A 91 0.26 -6.73 12.19
N ARG A 92 -0.05 -7.88 11.57
CA ARG A 92 -1.39 -8.14 11.01
C ARG A 92 -2.48 -8.05 12.07
N GLY A 93 -2.22 -8.61 13.26
CA GLY A 93 -3.15 -8.54 14.39
C GLY A 93 -3.40 -7.12 14.86
N ILE A 94 -2.34 -6.30 14.97
CA ILE A 94 -2.46 -4.89 15.34
C ILE A 94 -3.29 -4.11 14.31
N LEU A 95 -3.04 -4.30 13.02
CA LEU A 95 -3.79 -3.64 11.95
C LEU A 95 -5.27 -4.04 11.96
N THR A 96 -5.56 -5.31 12.22
CA THR A 96 -6.94 -5.80 12.35
C THR A 96 -7.65 -5.15 13.53
N ALA A 97 -6.98 -5.04 14.69
CA ALA A 97 -7.54 -4.38 15.87
C ALA A 97 -7.81 -2.89 15.62
N ILE A 98 -6.90 -2.20 14.93
CA ILE A 98 -7.08 -0.79 14.55
C ILE A 98 -8.32 -0.63 13.65
N ASN A 99 -8.54 -1.52 12.70
CA ASN A 99 -9.71 -1.48 11.83
C ASN A 99 -11.02 -1.66 12.59
N TRP A 100 -11.01 -2.47 13.65
CA TRP A 100 -12.20 -2.63 14.50
C TRP A 100 -12.51 -1.39 15.33
N LEU A 101 -11.46 -0.71 15.81
CA LEU A 101 -11.60 0.49 16.66
C LEU A 101 -11.86 1.76 15.84
N SER A 102 -11.39 1.82 14.61
CA SER A 102 -11.53 2.96 13.73
C SER A 102 -11.87 2.48 12.31
N PRO A 103 -13.13 2.09 12.06
CA PRO A 103 -13.53 1.58 10.76
C PRO A 103 -13.36 2.63 9.67
N ALA A 104 -13.01 2.17 8.46
CA ALA A 104 -12.88 3.02 7.29
C ALA A 104 -14.25 3.57 6.86
N ARG A 105 -14.23 4.68 6.15
CA ARG A 105 -15.43 5.29 5.56
C ARG A 105 -16.10 4.33 4.55
N PRO A 106 -17.41 4.49 4.25
CA PRO A 106 -18.05 3.75 3.17
C PRO A 106 -17.26 3.85 1.85
N GLY A 107 -17.05 2.72 1.17
CA GLY A 107 -16.24 2.65 -0.04
C GLY A 107 -14.73 2.55 0.19
N HIS A 108 -14.26 2.73 1.42
CA HIS A 108 -12.85 2.59 1.81
C HIS A 108 -12.67 1.31 2.61
N GLN A 109 -11.74 0.45 2.19
CA GLN A 109 -11.44 -0.79 2.88
C GLN A 109 -9.93 -0.92 3.08
N ARG A 110 -9.53 -1.40 4.25
CA ARG A 110 -8.14 -1.67 4.62
C ARG A 110 -8.05 -3.10 5.14
N LYS A 111 -7.06 -3.84 4.67
CA LYS A 111 -6.83 -5.20 5.16
C LYS A 111 -5.35 -5.55 5.14
N ALA A 112 -4.92 -6.32 6.17
CA ALA A 112 -3.59 -6.89 6.22
C ALA A 112 -3.60 -8.30 5.64
N HIS A 113 -2.56 -8.63 4.87
CA HIS A 113 -2.37 -9.95 4.27
C HIS A 113 -0.96 -10.46 4.55
N GLU A 114 -0.79 -11.76 4.54
CA GLU A 114 0.52 -12.38 4.73
C GLU A 114 1.36 -12.34 3.45
N THR A 115 0.73 -12.49 2.29
CA THR A 115 1.41 -12.55 1.00
C THR A 115 0.82 -11.58 -0.01
N PHE A 116 1.63 -11.19 -0.99
CA PHE A 116 1.18 -10.37 -2.10
C PHE A 116 0.06 -11.06 -2.91
N ALA A 117 0.15 -12.39 -3.10
CA ALA A 117 -0.88 -13.14 -3.80
C ALA A 117 -2.25 -13.05 -3.10
N GLU A 118 -2.28 -13.12 -1.76
CA GLU A 118 -3.52 -12.94 -0.99
C GLU A 118 -4.10 -11.53 -1.15
N ALA A 119 -3.26 -10.52 -1.16
CA ALA A 119 -3.69 -9.13 -1.38
C ALA A 119 -4.31 -8.96 -2.77
N CYS A 120 -3.68 -9.50 -3.81
CA CYS A 120 -4.22 -9.47 -5.17
C CYS A 120 -5.57 -10.19 -5.26
N ALA A 121 -5.69 -11.38 -4.66
CA ALA A 121 -6.94 -12.14 -4.66
C ALA A 121 -8.07 -11.36 -3.97
N TRP A 122 -7.79 -10.70 -2.87
CA TRP A 122 -8.76 -9.86 -2.16
C TRP A 122 -9.25 -8.69 -3.02
N ILE A 123 -8.34 -7.99 -3.70
CA ILE A 123 -8.67 -6.86 -4.58
C ILE A 123 -9.49 -7.35 -5.78
N GLU A 124 -9.07 -8.44 -6.42
CA GLU A 124 -9.76 -9.01 -7.58
C GLU A 124 -11.18 -9.45 -7.21
N LYS A 125 -11.37 -10.03 -6.03
CA LYS A 125 -12.69 -10.42 -5.53
C LYS A 125 -13.61 -9.21 -5.37
N ILE A 126 -13.12 -8.10 -4.81
CA ILE A 126 -13.92 -6.88 -4.60
C ILE A 126 -14.25 -6.23 -5.94
N HIS A 127 -13.31 -6.16 -6.86
CA HIS A 127 -13.51 -5.57 -8.18
C HIS A 127 -14.27 -6.50 -9.15
N GLY A 128 -14.34 -7.80 -8.85
CA GLY A 128 -15.02 -8.79 -9.68
C GLY A 128 -14.31 -9.11 -10.99
N ARG A 129 -12.99 -8.84 -11.09
CA ARG A 129 -12.19 -9.08 -12.28
C ARG A 129 -10.71 -9.28 -11.97
N PRO A 130 -9.94 -9.97 -12.84
CA PRO A 130 -8.47 -10.05 -12.72
C PRO A 130 -7.81 -8.67 -12.82
N GLN A 131 -6.69 -8.51 -12.12
CA GLN A 131 -5.87 -7.29 -12.10
C GLN A 131 -4.40 -7.66 -12.36
N PRO A 132 -4.04 -8.10 -13.58
CA PRO A 132 -2.69 -8.57 -13.88
C PRO A 132 -1.61 -7.48 -13.74
N GLN A 133 -1.97 -6.20 -13.85
CA GLN A 133 -1.05 -5.09 -13.66
C GLN A 133 -0.48 -5.01 -12.25
N LEU A 134 -1.15 -5.54 -11.23
CA LEU A 134 -0.63 -5.55 -9.86
C LEU A 134 0.69 -6.33 -9.78
N ALA A 135 0.77 -7.51 -10.43
CA ALA A 135 2.01 -8.29 -10.49
C ALA A 135 3.10 -7.55 -11.28
N GLU A 136 2.75 -6.89 -12.37
CA GLU A 136 3.70 -6.09 -13.16
C GLU A 136 4.28 -4.94 -12.33
N LEU A 137 3.45 -4.22 -11.58
CA LEU A 137 3.87 -3.14 -10.70
C LEU A 137 4.76 -3.65 -9.57
N TYR A 138 4.42 -4.80 -8.99
CA TYR A 138 5.25 -5.44 -7.97
C TYR A 138 6.64 -5.75 -8.50
N HIS A 139 6.74 -6.36 -9.68
CA HIS A 139 8.03 -6.68 -10.30
C HIS A 139 8.82 -5.40 -10.64
N ALA A 140 8.16 -4.37 -11.13
CA ALA A 140 8.81 -3.09 -11.42
C ALA A 140 9.39 -2.45 -10.15
N ALA A 141 8.65 -2.45 -9.05
CA ALA A 141 9.13 -1.92 -7.77
C ALA A 141 10.29 -2.76 -7.22
N ARG A 142 10.22 -4.10 -7.30
CA ARG A 142 11.32 -4.99 -6.90
C ARG A 142 12.60 -4.73 -7.69
N SER A 143 12.49 -4.58 -9.00
CA SER A 143 13.65 -4.31 -9.87
C SER A 143 14.40 -3.04 -9.47
N LYS A 144 13.68 -1.99 -9.09
CA LYS A 144 14.30 -0.74 -8.61
C LYS A 144 15.14 -0.96 -7.34
N LEU A 145 14.66 -1.79 -6.40
CA LEU A 145 15.38 -2.12 -5.17
C LEU A 145 16.68 -2.88 -5.47
N THR A 146 16.63 -3.85 -6.38
CA THR A 146 17.80 -4.62 -6.79
C THR A 146 18.88 -3.72 -7.42
N LEU A 147 18.49 -2.80 -8.30
CA LEU A 147 19.41 -1.86 -8.93
C LEU A 147 20.06 -0.92 -7.90
N SER A 148 19.32 -0.49 -6.88
CA SER A 148 19.84 0.38 -5.82
C SER A 148 20.84 -0.33 -4.91
N GLN A 149 20.81 -1.66 -4.81
CA GLN A 149 21.75 -2.44 -4.01
C GLN A 149 23.07 -2.75 -4.73
N THR A 150 23.12 -2.62 -6.04
CA THR A 150 24.29 -2.91 -6.87
C THR A 150 25.11 -1.66 -7.25
N GLY A 151 24.66 -0.49 -6.84
CA GLY A 151 25.34 0.80 -7.05
C GLY A 151 26.05 1.30 -5.76
#